data_672c8a16b326ba0e78682beb5fa0a566
#
_entry.id   672c8a16b326ba0e78682beb5fa0a566
#
_cell.length_a   1.000
_cell.length_b   1.000
_cell.length_c   1.000
_cell.angle_alpha   90.00
_cell.angle_beta   90.00
_cell.angle_gamma   90.00
#
_symmetry.space_group_name_H-M   'P 1'
#
loop_
_entity.id
_entity.type
_entity.pdbx_description
1 polymer ?
#
loop_
_entity_poly.entity_id
_entity_poly.type
_entity_poly.pdbx_seq_one_letter_code
_entity_poly.pdbx_strand_id
1 'polypeptide(L)'
;MRNIEFIREVTHTAAGQWQSVLAGLNIDVPSSPLKHTACPACGGTDRFRFDDNERGAHICNQCGAGDGLDLIKKVNDCDTTKAAQLVAEVLGIDYRTTQTDPSAAIERQALQEAERLQRELTRQELALQNKEHRRLAFARRYAAMCQNVTQGESDYLKSKGLNGLTFPLLTNGTILLPLVDN
;
A
#
# COMPACT_ATOMS: atom_id res chain seq x y z
N MET A 1 11.94 -8.66 -1.89
CA MET A 1 10.82 -8.65 -2.86
C MET A 1 10.78 -9.90 -3.77
N ARG A 2 11.91 -10.47 -4.16
CA ARG A 2 12.00 -11.64 -5.06
C ARG A 2 11.27 -12.91 -4.59
N ASN A 3 11.31 -13.20 -3.28
CA ASN A 3 10.66 -14.40 -2.75
C ASN A 3 9.12 -14.35 -2.84
N ILE A 4 8.51 -13.16 -2.78
CA ILE A 4 7.05 -13.02 -2.82
C ILE A 4 6.51 -13.29 -4.23
N GLU A 5 7.18 -12.81 -5.27
CA GLU A 5 6.77 -13.05 -6.66
C GLU A 5 6.89 -14.53 -7.02
N PHE A 6 7.98 -15.15 -6.63
CA PHE A 6 8.17 -16.60 -6.80
C PHE A 6 7.11 -17.42 -6.06
N ILE A 7 6.84 -17.10 -4.80
CA ILE A 7 5.79 -17.76 -4.02
C ILE A 7 4.42 -17.61 -4.69
N ARG A 8 4.10 -16.42 -5.21
CA ARG A 8 2.85 -16.18 -5.94
C ARG A 8 2.74 -16.99 -7.23
N GLU A 9 3.81 -17.05 -8.01
CA GLU A 9 3.86 -17.84 -9.24
C GLU A 9 3.65 -19.33 -8.95
N VAL A 10 4.36 -19.87 -7.98
CA VAL A 10 4.25 -21.26 -7.56
C VAL A 10 2.86 -21.58 -7.04
N THR A 11 2.29 -20.74 -6.17
CA THR A 11 0.93 -20.96 -5.63
C THR A 11 -0.14 -20.82 -6.71
N HIS A 12 0.02 -19.90 -7.65
CA HIS A 12 -0.89 -19.74 -8.78
C HIS A 12 -0.86 -20.98 -9.69
N THR A 13 0.33 -21.50 -9.97
CA THR A 13 0.48 -22.71 -10.79
C THR A 13 -0.04 -23.96 -10.07
N ALA A 14 0.09 -24.02 -8.75
CA ALA A 14 -0.44 -25.13 -7.94
C ALA A 14 -1.96 -25.09 -7.74
N ALA A 15 -2.63 -24.01 -8.11
CA ALA A 15 -4.07 -23.85 -7.91
C ALA A 15 -4.88 -24.95 -8.59
N GLY A 16 -5.76 -25.62 -7.82
CA GLY A 16 -6.61 -26.72 -8.29
C GLY A 16 -5.88 -28.04 -8.55
N GLN A 17 -4.59 -28.15 -8.20
CA GLN A 17 -3.80 -29.39 -8.30
C GLN A 17 -2.95 -29.68 -7.05
N TRP A 18 -3.33 -29.10 -5.93
CA TRP A 18 -2.60 -29.26 -4.68
C TRP A 18 -2.52 -30.71 -4.21
N GLN A 19 -3.58 -31.50 -4.47
CA GLN A 19 -3.56 -32.91 -4.13
C GLN A 19 -2.44 -33.65 -4.86
N SER A 20 -2.23 -33.37 -6.14
CA SER A 20 -1.15 -33.96 -6.95
C SER A 20 0.22 -33.49 -6.48
N VAL A 21 0.35 -32.20 -6.16
CA VAL A 21 1.58 -31.60 -5.63
C VAL A 21 1.97 -32.24 -4.29
N LEU A 22 1.01 -32.36 -3.38
CA LEU A 22 1.23 -32.98 -2.06
C LEU A 22 1.59 -34.45 -2.18
N ALA A 23 0.93 -35.19 -3.08
CA ALA A 23 1.28 -36.60 -3.38
C ALA A 23 2.72 -36.71 -3.92
N GLY A 24 3.15 -35.79 -4.78
CA GLY A 24 4.53 -35.71 -5.27
C GLY A 24 5.56 -35.47 -4.16
N LEU A 25 5.16 -34.87 -3.06
CA LEU A 25 5.97 -34.66 -1.86
C LEU A 25 5.79 -35.75 -0.79
N ASN A 26 5.14 -36.85 -1.11
CA ASN A 26 4.78 -37.95 -0.20
C ASN A 26 3.91 -37.48 1.00
N ILE A 27 3.06 -36.49 0.79
CA ILE A 27 2.12 -35.99 1.77
C ILE A 27 0.71 -36.49 1.39
N ASP A 28 0.20 -37.48 2.09
CA ASP A 28 -1.10 -38.06 1.83
C ASP A 28 -2.22 -37.17 2.39
N VAL A 29 -3.17 -36.80 1.52
CA VAL A 29 -4.36 -36.01 1.87
C VAL A 29 -5.63 -36.71 1.35
N PRO A 30 -6.79 -36.51 2.00
CA PRO A 30 -8.03 -37.12 1.53
C PRO A 30 -8.45 -36.52 0.18
N SER A 31 -8.99 -37.35 -0.68
CA SER A 31 -9.48 -36.95 -2.01
C SER A 31 -10.84 -36.21 -1.98
N SER A 32 -11.43 -36.04 -0.82
CA SER A 32 -12.72 -35.36 -0.65
C SER A 32 -12.69 -34.53 0.65
N PRO A 33 -13.21 -33.31 0.63
CA PRO A 33 -13.28 -32.45 1.82
C PRO A 33 -14.24 -33.01 2.91
N LEU A 34 -15.07 -33.96 2.56
CA LEU A 34 -15.98 -34.66 3.49
C LEU A 34 -15.29 -35.80 4.23
N LYS A 35 -14.16 -36.27 3.73
CA LYS A 35 -13.42 -37.39 4.34
C LYS A 35 -12.44 -36.85 5.40
N HIS A 36 -12.57 -37.41 6.59
CA HIS A 36 -11.66 -37.14 7.69
C HIS A 36 -10.56 -38.20 7.72
N THR A 37 -9.33 -37.76 7.96
CA THR A 37 -8.14 -38.64 8.04
C THR A 37 -7.21 -38.25 9.18
N ALA A 38 -6.15 -39.03 9.37
CA ALA A 38 -5.01 -38.60 10.17
C ALA A 38 -4.38 -37.33 9.57
N CYS A 39 -3.91 -36.42 10.41
CA CYS A 39 -3.20 -35.22 9.95
C CYS A 39 -1.78 -35.57 9.53
N PRO A 40 -1.32 -35.20 8.32
CA PRO A 40 0.04 -35.46 7.87
C PRO A 40 1.12 -34.84 8.78
N ALA A 41 0.81 -33.73 9.45
CA ALA A 41 1.77 -33.02 10.28
C ALA A 41 1.79 -33.49 11.75
N CYS A 42 0.60 -33.77 12.34
CA CYS A 42 0.54 -34.10 13.78
C CYS A 42 -0.09 -35.47 14.10
N GLY A 43 -0.47 -36.25 13.08
CA GLY A 43 -1.10 -37.54 13.27
C GLY A 43 -2.56 -37.46 13.73
N GLY A 44 -2.99 -38.46 14.56
CA GLY A 44 -4.39 -38.63 14.96
C GLY A 44 -5.15 -39.50 13.95
N THR A 45 -6.46 -39.65 14.15
CA THR A 45 -7.24 -40.61 13.32
C THR A 45 -8.18 -39.95 12.32
N ASP A 46 -8.90 -38.89 12.71
CA ASP A 46 -10.02 -38.32 11.96
C ASP A 46 -10.13 -36.79 12.09
N ARG A 47 -9.03 -36.12 12.39
CA ARG A 47 -9.00 -34.69 12.73
C ARG A 47 -8.66 -33.77 11.57
N PHE A 48 -8.31 -34.34 10.41
CA PHE A 48 -7.83 -33.59 9.24
C PHE A 48 -8.78 -33.70 8.07
N ARG A 49 -9.02 -32.60 7.42
CA ARG A 49 -9.77 -32.48 6.16
C ARG A 49 -8.97 -31.63 5.17
N PHE A 50 -9.10 -31.95 3.91
CA PHE A 50 -8.45 -31.24 2.82
C PHE A 50 -9.43 -30.96 1.69
N ASP A 51 -9.35 -29.77 1.12
CA ASP A 51 -10.11 -29.32 -0.04
C ASP A 51 -9.15 -28.83 -1.11
N ASP A 52 -9.13 -29.51 -2.26
CA ASP A 52 -8.30 -29.16 -3.42
C ASP A 52 -8.92 -28.00 -4.21
N ASN A 53 -9.31 -26.94 -3.50
CA ASN A 53 -9.67 -25.67 -4.12
C ASN A 53 -8.43 -24.90 -4.57
N GLU A 54 -8.62 -23.69 -5.13
CA GLU A 54 -7.53 -22.84 -5.63
C GLU A 54 -6.32 -22.73 -4.68
N ARG A 55 -6.53 -22.84 -3.37
CA ARG A 55 -5.49 -22.66 -2.34
C ARG A 55 -5.00 -23.95 -1.70
N GLY A 56 -5.65 -25.08 -1.97
CA GLY A 56 -5.37 -26.33 -1.25
C GLY A 56 -5.68 -26.19 0.25
N ALA A 57 -6.91 -25.76 0.57
CA ALA A 57 -7.28 -25.46 1.95
C ALA A 57 -7.34 -26.71 2.81
N HIS A 58 -6.82 -26.63 4.03
CA HIS A 58 -6.92 -27.71 4.99
C HIS A 58 -7.32 -27.21 6.37
N ILE A 59 -7.89 -28.12 7.16
CA ILE A 59 -8.18 -27.90 8.58
C ILE A 59 -7.84 -29.15 9.39
N CYS A 60 -7.16 -28.92 10.49
CA CYS A 60 -6.88 -29.94 11.51
C CYS A 60 -7.29 -29.39 12.87
N ASN A 61 -8.03 -30.18 13.66
CA ASN A 61 -8.50 -29.76 14.98
C ASN A 61 -7.36 -29.49 15.97
N GLN A 62 -6.14 -30.00 15.69
CA GLN A 62 -4.94 -29.78 16.51
C GLN A 62 -4.02 -28.69 15.94
N CYS A 63 -3.75 -28.72 14.61
CA CYS A 63 -2.78 -27.83 13.97
C CYS A 63 -3.40 -26.53 13.45
N GLY A 64 -4.75 -26.42 13.48
CA GLY A 64 -5.48 -25.30 12.88
C GLY A 64 -5.68 -25.43 11.37
N ALA A 65 -6.17 -24.34 10.76
CA ALA A 65 -6.40 -24.24 9.34
C ALA A 65 -5.17 -23.66 8.63
N GLY A 66 -5.12 -23.83 7.29
CA GLY A 66 -4.09 -23.27 6.44
C GLY A 66 -4.34 -23.58 4.96
N ASP A 67 -3.39 -23.20 4.13
CA ASP A 67 -3.36 -23.55 2.71
C ASP A 67 -2.33 -24.65 2.39
N GLY A 68 -2.19 -25.00 1.11
CA GLY A 68 -1.26 -26.05 0.68
C GLY A 68 0.20 -25.78 1.08
N LEU A 69 0.65 -24.51 1.00
CA LEU A 69 2.01 -24.17 1.46
C LEU A 69 2.16 -24.28 2.97
N ASP A 70 1.14 -23.88 3.74
CA ASP A 70 1.16 -24.01 5.19
C ASP A 70 1.20 -25.47 5.63
N LEU A 71 0.56 -26.38 4.89
CA LEU A 71 0.65 -27.81 5.15
C LEU A 71 2.07 -28.32 4.91
N ILE A 72 2.69 -27.97 3.78
CA ILE A 72 4.06 -28.40 3.46
C ILE A 72 5.06 -27.87 4.51
N LYS A 73 4.92 -26.62 4.94
CA LYS A 73 5.73 -26.04 6.01
C LYS A 73 5.64 -26.85 7.31
N LYS A 74 4.41 -27.21 7.71
CA LYS A 74 4.18 -27.97 8.94
C LYS A 74 4.72 -29.39 8.88
N VAL A 75 4.59 -30.06 7.72
CA VAL A 75 5.05 -31.44 7.55
C VAL A 75 6.56 -31.51 7.45
N ASN A 76 7.19 -30.56 6.74
CA ASN A 76 8.64 -30.56 6.51
C ASN A 76 9.43 -29.68 7.49
N ASP A 77 8.78 -29.05 8.46
CA ASP A 77 9.37 -28.12 9.42
C ASP A 77 10.28 -27.08 8.73
N CYS A 78 9.73 -26.39 7.71
CA CYS A 78 10.47 -25.48 6.88
C CYS A 78 9.78 -24.11 6.74
N ASP A 79 10.51 -23.12 6.22
CA ASP A 79 9.96 -21.80 5.93
C ASP A 79 9.14 -21.78 4.63
N THR A 80 8.43 -20.67 4.39
CA THR A 80 7.58 -20.50 3.21
C THR A 80 8.37 -20.54 1.89
N THR A 81 9.61 -20.05 1.88
CA THR A 81 10.47 -20.07 0.69
C THR A 81 10.88 -21.49 0.33
N LYS A 82 11.26 -22.27 1.33
CA LYS A 82 11.63 -23.68 1.13
C LYS A 82 10.41 -24.51 0.72
N ALA A 83 9.25 -24.30 1.32
CA ALA A 83 8.00 -24.94 0.91
C ALA A 83 7.66 -24.63 -0.56
N ALA A 84 7.77 -23.36 -0.98
CA ALA A 84 7.55 -22.98 -2.38
C ALA A 84 8.57 -23.62 -3.34
N GLN A 85 9.84 -23.78 -2.91
CA GLN A 85 10.85 -24.50 -3.70
C GLN A 85 10.48 -25.97 -3.91
N LEU A 86 9.99 -26.65 -2.87
CA LEU A 86 9.54 -28.03 -2.97
C LEU A 86 8.34 -28.18 -3.93
N VAL A 87 7.38 -27.25 -3.88
CA VAL A 87 6.27 -27.21 -4.84
C VAL A 87 6.77 -26.97 -6.25
N ALA A 88 7.70 -26.02 -6.43
CA ALA A 88 8.28 -25.71 -7.73
C ALA A 88 9.01 -26.92 -8.35
N GLU A 89 9.71 -27.70 -7.54
CA GLU A 89 10.37 -28.93 -7.94
C GLU A 89 9.36 -29.96 -8.50
N VAL A 90 8.25 -30.17 -7.81
CA VAL A 90 7.18 -31.07 -8.25
C VAL A 90 6.52 -30.58 -9.54
N LEU A 91 6.31 -29.26 -9.65
CA LEU A 91 5.68 -28.62 -10.82
C LEU A 91 6.64 -28.44 -12.01
N GLY A 92 7.94 -28.74 -11.86
CA GLY A 92 8.94 -28.50 -12.88
C GLY A 92 9.24 -27.02 -13.13
N ILE A 93 8.94 -26.16 -12.16
CA ILE A 93 9.26 -24.72 -12.23
C ILE A 93 10.70 -24.53 -11.80
N ASP A 94 11.54 -24.04 -12.72
CA ASP A 94 12.95 -23.80 -12.40
C ASP A 94 13.10 -22.53 -11.54
N TYR A 95 13.40 -22.72 -10.26
CA TYR A 95 13.70 -21.62 -9.32
C TYR A 95 14.87 -20.73 -9.79
N ARG A 96 15.76 -21.25 -10.64
CA ARG A 96 16.92 -20.52 -11.15
C ARG A 96 16.55 -19.55 -12.26
N THR A 97 15.52 -19.86 -13.05
CA THR A 97 15.02 -18.96 -14.11
C THR A 97 14.23 -17.78 -13.55
N THR A 98 13.62 -17.91 -12.37
CA THR A 98 13.00 -16.81 -11.62
C THR A 98 14.03 -15.95 -10.85
N GLN A 99 15.30 -16.38 -10.75
CA GLN A 99 16.39 -15.48 -10.39
C GLN A 99 16.73 -14.62 -11.60
N THR A 100 15.86 -13.63 -11.85
CA THR A 100 16.16 -12.57 -12.83
C THR A 100 17.58 -12.07 -12.64
N ASP A 101 18.29 -11.97 -13.76
CA ASP A 101 19.61 -11.36 -13.90
C ASP A 101 19.74 -10.18 -12.92
N PRO A 102 20.78 -10.13 -12.08
CA PRO A 102 21.01 -9.04 -11.14
C PRO A 102 20.95 -7.66 -11.82
N SER A 103 21.32 -7.56 -13.09
CA SER A 103 21.26 -6.34 -13.90
C SER A 103 19.80 -5.88 -14.11
N ALA A 104 18.88 -6.79 -14.43
CA ALA A 104 17.45 -6.48 -14.62
C ALA A 104 16.74 -6.10 -13.31
N ALA A 105 17.26 -6.51 -12.16
CA ALA A 105 16.75 -6.08 -10.86
C ALA A 105 17.23 -4.67 -10.51
N ILE A 106 18.47 -4.34 -10.82
CA ILE A 106 19.05 -3.00 -10.66
C ILE A 106 18.32 -2.01 -11.58
N GLU A 107 18.08 -2.40 -12.83
CA GLU A 107 17.39 -1.58 -13.81
C GLU A 107 15.94 -1.26 -13.40
N ARG A 108 15.21 -2.27 -12.88
CA ARG A 108 13.86 -2.05 -12.33
C ARG A 108 13.85 -1.15 -11.07
N GLN A 109 14.84 -1.28 -10.20
CA GLN A 109 14.98 -0.38 -9.05
C GLN A 109 15.27 1.05 -9.50
N ALA A 110 16.18 1.23 -10.44
CA ALA A 110 16.51 2.54 -11.01
C ALA A 110 15.28 3.20 -11.67
N LEU A 111 14.49 2.42 -12.42
CA LEU A 111 13.26 2.90 -13.03
C LEU A 111 12.22 3.33 -11.99
N GLN A 112 12.01 2.54 -10.95
CA GLN A 112 11.08 2.87 -9.86
C GLN A 112 11.53 4.12 -9.09
N GLU A 113 12.82 4.29 -8.89
CA GLU A 113 13.37 5.47 -8.22
C GLU A 113 13.24 6.72 -9.10
N ALA A 114 13.48 6.60 -10.39
CA ALA A 114 13.27 7.68 -11.36
C ALA A 114 11.80 8.12 -11.43
N GLU A 115 10.85 7.17 -11.48
CA GLU A 115 9.43 7.48 -11.43
C GLU A 115 9.00 8.17 -10.13
N ARG A 116 9.54 7.71 -8.99
CA ARG A 116 9.27 8.32 -7.69
C ARG A 116 9.77 9.76 -7.65
N LEU A 117 10.99 10.00 -8.13
CA LEU A 117 11.58 11.34 -8.19
C LEU A 117 10.77 12.26 -9.10
N GLN A 118 10.34 11.76 -10.24
CA GLN A 118 9.52 12.52 -11.19
C GLN A 118 8.16 12.91 -10.61
N ARG A 119 7.50 12.00 -9.88
CA ARG A 119 6.25 12.31 -9.16
C ARG A 119 6.46 13.38 -8.07
N GLU A 120 7.58 13.34 -7.37
CA GLU A 120 7.95 14.33 -6.35
C GLU A 120 8.15 15.71 -6.98
N LEU A 121 8.90 15.80 -8.08
CA LEU A 121 9.12 17.04 -8.83
C LEU A 121 7.80 17.64 -9.33
N THR A 122 6.96 16.83 -9.96
CA THR A 122 5.65 17.28 -10.44
C THR A 122 4.77 17.81 -9.31
N ARG A 123 4.82 17.16 -8.14
CA ARG A 123 4.10 17.61 -6.94
C ARG A 123 4.60 18.95 -6.43
N GLN A 124 5.92 19.16 -6.43
CA GLN A 124 6.54 20.42 -6.01
C GLN A 124 6.20 21.57 -6.98
N GLU A 125 6.28 21.33 -8.29
CA GLU A 125 5.88 22.28 -9.32
C GLU A 125 4.42 22.69 -9.18
N LEU A 126 3.51 21.73 -9.00
CA LEU A 126 2.09 22.01 -8.79
C LEU A 126 1.85 22.81 -7.51
N ALA A 127 2.58 22.52 -6.44
CA ALA A 127 2.49 23.26 -5.19
C ALA A 127 2.95 24.72 -5.36
N LEU A 128 4.03 24.96 -6.10
CA LEU A 128 4.52 26.29 -6.42
C LEU A 128 3.52 27.08 -7.30
N GLN A 129 2.98 26.46 -8.34
CA GLN A 129 1.95 27.07 -9.19
C GLN A 129 0.69 27.44 -8.39
N ASN A 130 0.25 26.56 -7.50
CA ASN A 130 -0.90 26.82 -6.64
C ASN A 130 -0.63 27.96 -5.66
N LYS A 131 0.59 28.06 -5.11
CA LYS A 131 1.00 29.16 -4.23
C LYS A 131 0.98 30.50 -4.98
N GLU A 132 1.52 30.51 -6.19
CA GLU A 132 1.54 31.71 -7.04
C GLU A 132 0.11 32.13 -7.47
N HIS A 133 -0.70 31.19 -7.88
CA HIS A 133 -2.10 31.43 -8.22
C HIS A 133 -2.89 32.04 -7.04
N ARG A 134 -2.69 31.50 -5.83
CA ARG A 134 -3.31 32.04 -4.59
C ARG A 134 -2.81 33.47 -4.31
N ARG A 135 -1.53 33.73 -4.48
CA ARG A 135 -0.93 35.05 -4.30
C ARG A 135 -1.53 36.05 -5.28
N LEU A 136 -1.62 35.71 -6.56
CA LEU A 136 -2.22 36.58 -7.59
C LEU A 136 -3.72 36.80 -7.35
N ALA A 137 -4.47 35.75 -6.97
CA ALA A 137 -5.88 35.87 -6.63
C ALA A 137 -6.11 36.78 -5.41
N PHE A 138 -5.26 36.66 -4.39
CA PHE A 138 -5.27 37.54 -3.23
C PHE A 138 -4.94 38.98 -3.62
N ALA A 139 -3.90 39.23 -4.41
CA ALA A 139 -3.50 40.54 -4.87
C ALA A 139 -4.64 41.23 -5.67
N ARG A 140 -5.32 40.51 -6.55
CA ARG A 140 -6.49 41.03 -7.29
C ARG A 140 -7.64 41.41 -6.36
N ARG A 141 -7.97 40.56 -5.38
CA ARG A 141 -9.01 40.85 -4.40
C ARG A 141 -8.66 42.06 -3.55
N TYR A 142 -7.41 42.12 -3.09
CA TYR A 142 -6.90 43.26 -2.31
C TYR A 142 -6.95 44.57 -3.11
N ALA A 143 -6.51 44.57 -4.36
CA ALA A 143 -6.57 45.73 -5.24
C ALA A 143 -8.04 46.20 -5.47
N ALA A 144 -8.97 45.27 -5.66
CA ALA A 144 -10.38 45.60 -5.78
C ALA A 144 -10.98 46.19 -4.49
N MET A 145 -10.55 45.68 -3.31
CA MET A 145 -10.95 46.24 -2.02
C MET A 145 -10.40 47.65 -1.83
N CYS A 146 -9.16 47.91 -2.23
CA CYS A 146 -8.52 49.22 -2.12
C CYS A 146 -9.17 50.32 -2.99
N GLN A 147 -9.88 49.97 -4.04
CA GLN A 147 -10.60 50.95 -4.90
C GLN A 147 -11.74 51.68 -4.15
N ASN A 148 -12.30 51.07 -3.11
CA ASN A 148 -13.43 51.59 -2.36
C ASN A 148 -13.07 51.96 -0.91
N VAL A 149 -11.80 52.34 -0.69
CA VAL A 149 -11.29 52.71 0.64
C VAL A 149 -11.40 54.22 0.85
N THR A 150 -11.93 54.63 1.99
CA THR A 150 -11.91 56.00 2.46
C THR A 150 -11.07 56.14 3.71
N GLN A 151 -10.34 57.26 3.84
CA GLN A 151 -9.65 57.57 5.09
C GLN A 151 -10.65 58.06 6.13
N GLY A 152 -10.60 57.46 7.31
CA GLY A 152 -11.52 57.84 8.38
C GLY A 152 -11.18 57.23 9.73
N GLU A 153 -11.92 57.65 10.74
CA GLU A 153 -11.81 57.10 12.10
C GLU A 153 -12.71 55.86 12.20
N SER A 154 -12.18 54.77 12.70
CA SER A 154 -12.97 53.53 12.92
C SER A 154 -13.74 53.62 14.23
N ASP A 155 -15.05 53.32 14.17
CA ASP A 155 -15.90 53.23 15.35
C ASP A 155 -15.44 52.18 16.36
N TYR A 156 -14.80 51.10 15.87
CA TYR A 156 -14.17 50.10 16.72
C TYR A 156 -13.03 50.71 17.55
N LEU A 157 -12.14 51.52 16.97
CA LEU A 157 -11.02 52.14 17.69
C LEU A 157 -11.50 53.21 18.63
N LYS A 158 -12.55 53.98 18.26
CA LYS A 158 -13.18 54.95 19.17
C LYS A 158 -13.72 54.25 20.43
N SER A 159 -14.39 53.07 20.26
CA SER A 159 -14.87 52.29 21.40
C SER A 159 -13.79 51.77 22.33
N LYS A 160 -12.52 51.73 21.86
CA LYS A 160 -11.34 51.32 22.63
C LYS A 160 -10.56 52.54 23.17
N GLY A 161 -11.07 53.76 23.04
CA GLY A 161 -10.43 54.97 23.53
C GLY A 161 -9.31 55.54 22.64
N LEU A 162 -9.14 54.99 21.42
CA LEU A 162 -8.16 55.41 20.43
C LEU A 162 -8.79 56.41 19.45
N ASN A 163 -9.05 57.61 19.89
CA ASN A 163 -9.65 58.69 19.10
C ASN A 163 -8.58 59.46 18.31
N GLY A 164 -8.98 60.04 17.19
CA GLY A 164 -8.09 60.89 16.37
C GLY A 164 -7.13 60.14 15.44
N LEU A 165 -7.24 58.82 15.37
CA LEU A 165 -6.42 58.00 14.47
C LEU A 165 -7.21 57.70 13.19
N THR A 166 -6.68 58.08 12.04
CA THR A 166 -7.29 57.81 10.75
C THR A 166 -6.63 56.60 10.09
N PHE A 167 -7.46 55.71 9.56
CA PHE A 167 -7.04 54.51 8.87
C PHE A 167 -7.78 54.35 7.53
N PRO A 168 -7.23 53.60 6.58
CA PRO A 168 -7.98 53.19 5.42
C PRO A 168 -9.17 52.29 5.87
N LEU A 169 -10.39 52.68 5.55
CA LEU A 169 -11.63 51.99 5.92
C LEU A 169 -12.33 51.49 4.65
N LEU A 170 -12.77 50.24 4.69
CA LEU A 170 -13.75 49.74 3.75
C LEU A 170 -15.13 50.36 3.99
N THR A 171 -16.03 50.25 3.02
CA THR A 171 -17.39 50.79 3.09
C THR A 171 -18.24 50.26 4.27
N ASN A 172 -17.84 49.11 4.82
CA ASN A 172 -18.45 48.53 6.02
C ASN A 172 -17.79 48.93 7.34
N GLY A 173 -16.85 49.89 7.31
CA GLY A 173 -16.14 50.36 8.50
C GLY A 173 -14.94 49.47 8.95
N THR A 174 -14.61 48.39 8.19
CA THR A 174 -13.47 47.53 8.51
C THR A 174 -12.17 48.23 8.18
N ILE A 175 -11.21 48.23 9.10
CA ILE A 175 -9.86 48.81 8.93
C ILE A 175 -9.07 47.91 7.98
N LEU A 176 -8.43 48.51 7.00
CA LEU A 176 -7.49 47.86 6.08
C LEU A 176 -6.06 48.16 6.50
N LEU A 177 -5.33 47.19 7.01
CA LEU A 177 -3.94 47.34 7.37
C LEU A 177 -3.06 46.61 6.36
N PRO A 178 -2.09 47.31 5.72
CA PRO A 178 -1.13 46.67 4.82
C PRO A 178 -0.20 45.80 5.68
N LEU A 179 -0.07 44.53 5.36
CA LEU A 179 1.00 43.68 5.86
C LEU A 179 2.19 43.87 4.93
N VAL A 180 3.29 44.33 5.46
CA VAL A 180 4.58 44.44 4.75
C VAL A 180 5.43 43.29 5.20
N ASP A 181 5.73 42.36 4.26
CA ASP A 181 6.76 41.35 4.51
C ASP A 181 8.13 42.04 4.52
N ASN A 182 8.86 41.87 5.61
CA ASN A 182 10.27 42.33 5.73
C ASN A 182 11.19 41.34 5.05
#